data_591ca2b7d1d5c11d74df9ba3dceff7e3
#
_entry.id   591ca2b7d1d5c11d74df9ba3dceff7e3
#
_cell.length_a   1.000
_cell.length_b   1.000
_cell.length_c   1.000
_cell.angle_alpha   90.00
_cell.angle_beta   90.00
_cell.angle_gamma   90.00
#
_symmetry.space_group_name_H-M   'P 1'
#
loop_
_entity.id
_entity.type
_entity.pdbx_description
1 polymer ?
#
loop_
_entity_poly.entity_id
_entity_poly.type
_entity_poly.pdbx_seq_one_letter_code
_entity_poly.pdbx_strand_id
1 'polypeptide(L)'
;MKRIQAIVFDMDGVLIDSEELHAHAKRIAFAHAGIALSDVDLRSYVGRSDAVMIDEIGARHGLTDGQRSTVLNEKARIYEQEEHGIKIVPGAIEFVRWAAQHYRLALATSATPRNRTATLNRLGIANLFEATADLGDVSEPKPSPEIYLTVTARLALQPSQCLVVEDALTGVLSAKRAGCCVSALIRTFAADELLGAGADFIFEDFQSLKRSAEIEAYCN
;
A
#
# COMPACT_ATOMS: atom_id res chain seq x y z
N MET A 1 0.44 -1.11 -28.82
CA MET A 1 0.64 -1.82 -27.54
C MET A 1 1.69 -1.04 -26.77
N LYS A 2 1.38 -0.56 -25.58
CA LYS A 2 2.36 0.15 -24.74
C LYS A 2 3.05 -0.89 -23.85
N ARG A 3 4.35 -1.07 -24.03
CA ARG A 3 5.15 -2.00 -23.25
C ARG A 3 5.27 -1.50 -21.80
N ILE A 4 5.09 -2.37 -20.80
CA ILE A 4 5.39 -2.07 -19.40
C ILE A 4 6.90 -1.81 -19.26
N GLN A 5 7.25 -0.68 -18.66
CA GLN A 5 8.63 -0.25 -18.46
C GLN A 5 9.01 -0.21 -16.97
N ALA A 6 8.02 -0.05 -16.09
CA ALA A 6 8.24 -0.02 -14.66
C ALA A 6 7.22 -0.86 -13.90
N ILE A 7 7.64 -1.37 -12.74
CA ILE A 7 6.76 -1.95 -11.73
C ILE A 7 6.74 -1.03 -10.52
N VAL A 8 5.55 -0.64 -10.10
CA VAL A 8 5.30 0.20 -8.93
C VAL A 8 4.69 -0.68 -7.84
N PHE A 9 5.38 -0.83 -6.74
CA PHE A 9 4.91 -1.65 -5.62
C PHE A 9 4.19 -0.78 -4.57
N ASP A 10 3.09 -1.27 -4.03
CA ASP A 10 2.69 -0.88 -2.69
C ASP A 10 3.61 -1.57 -1.67
N MET A 11 3.55 -1.16 -0.41
CA MET A 11 4.41 -1.67 0.66
C MET A 11 3.66 -2.61 1.61
N ASP A 12 2.62 -2.10 2.25
CA ASP A 12 1.87 -2.81 3.29
C ASP A 12 0.92 -3.84 2.64
N GLY A 13 1.03 -5.12 3.06
CA GLY A 13 0.30 -6.21 2.42
C GLY A 13 0.95 -6.76 1.13
N VAL A 14 1.88 -6.02 0.51
CA VAL A 14 2.61 -6.42 -0.70
C VAL A 14 4.04 -6.84 -0.41
N LEU A 15 4.84 -6.00 0.22
CA LEU A 15 6.23 -6.30 0.60
C LEU A 15 6.34 -6.82 2.02
N ILE A 16 5.55 -6.28 2.92
CA ILE A 16 5.48 -6.63 4.35
C ILE A 16 4.06 -6.96 4.76
N ASP A 17 3.93 -7.91 5.68
CA ASP A 17 2.67 -8.34 6.28
C ASP A 17 2.41 -7.57 7.56
N SER A 18 1.99 -6.31 7.41
CA SER A 18 1.84 -5.34 8.50
C SER A 18 0.40 -5.17 9.00
N GLU A 19 -0.59 -5.77 8.33
CA GLU A 19 -2.01 -5.49 8.58
C GLU A 19 -2.43 -5.86 10.02
N GLU A 20 -1.94 -7.00 10.55
CA GLU A 20 -2.21 -7.42 11.92
C GLU A 20 -1.68 -6.40 12.94
N LEU A 21 -0.47 -5.87 12.73
CA LEU A 21 0.12 -4.83 13.59
C LEU A 21 -0.63 -3.51 13.45
N HIS A 22 -1.03 -3.11 12.23
CA HIS A 22 -1.86 -1.94 12.04
C HIS A 22 -3.18 -2.05 12.80
N ALA A 23 -3.86 -3.20 12.69
CA ALA A 23 -5.11 -3.47 13.39
C ALA A 23 -4.93 -3.45 14.92
N HIS A 24 -3.88 -4.08 15.42
CA HIS A 24 -3.51 -4.09 16.85
C HIS A 24 -3.29 -2.68 17.39
N ALA A 25 -2.42 -1.90 16.74
CA ALA A 25 -2.11 -0.53 17.15
C ALA A 25 -3.35 0.39 17.12
N LYS A 26 -4.20 0.25 16.09
CA LYS A 26 -5.48 0.98 15.98
C LYS A 26 -6.41 0.63 17.13
N ARG A 27 -6.61 -0.66 17.45
CA ARG A 27 -7.47 -1.09 18.57
C ARG A 27 -7.03 -0.48 19.89
N ILE A 28 -5.74 -0.52 20.21
CA ILE A 28 -5.22 0.04 21.46
C ILE A 28 -5.40 1.56 21.50
N ALA A 29 -5.01 2.27 20.43
CA ALA A 29 -5.09 3.72 20.40
C ALA A 29 -6.54 4.23 20.54
N PHE A 30 -7.50 3.60 19.87
CA PHE A 30 -8.91 3.94 20.01
C PHE A 30 -9.51 3.51 21.36
N ALA A 31 -9.08 2.38 21.93
CA ALA A 31 -9.51 1.95 23.25
C ALA A 31 -9.09 2.96 24.35
N HIS A 32 -7.90 3.56 24.24
CA HIS A 32 -7.47 4.66 25.13
C HIS A 32 -8.35 5.91 25.01
N ALA A 33 -9.02 6.11 23.86
CA ALA A 33 -10.01 7.16 23.67
C ALA A 33 -11.45 6.71 24.01
N GLY A 34 -11.63 5.51 24.61
CA GLY A 34 -12.93 4.96 24.99
C GLY A 34 -13.73 4.37 23.82
N ILE A 35 -13.11 4.10 22.69
CA ILE A 35 -13.78 3.59 21.47
C ILE A 35 -13.32 2.15 21.21
N ALA A 36 -14.28 1.21 21.13
CA ALA A 36 -14.01 -0.16 20.71
C ALA A 36 -14.19 -0.29 19.20
N LEU A 37 -13.14 -0.62 18.47
CA LEU A 37 -13.20 -0.88 17.04
C LEU A 37 -13.68 -2.30 16.75
N SER A 38 -14.63 -2.43 15.83
CA SER A 38 -15.04 -3.72 15.27
C SER A 38 -14.08 -4.19 14.16
N ASP A 39 -14.13 -5.49 13.82
CA ASP A 39 -13.40 -6.02 12.66
C ASP A 39 -13.88 -5.41 11.35
N VAL A 40 -15.18 -5.05 11.27
CA VAL A 40 -15.75 -4.36 10.10
C VAL A 40 -15.15 -2.96 9.96
N ASP A 41 -15.00 -2.20 11.07
CA ASP A 41 -14.32 -0.91 11.04
C ASP A 41 -12.90 -1.07 10.52
N LEU A 42 -12.12 -1.98 11.09
CA LEU A 42 -10.72 -2.19 10.69
C LEU A 42 -10.60 -2.56 9.22
N ARG A 43 -11.42 -3.53 8.74
CA ARG A 43 -11.39 -3.98 7.33
C ARG A 43 -11.73 -2.85 6.35
N SER A 44 -12.67 -1.95 6.70
CA SER A 44 -13.10 -0.86 5.82
C SER A 44 -12.03 0.21 5.59
N TYR A 45 -10.98 0.22 6.42
CA TYR A 45 -9.88 1.17 6.33
C TYR A 45 -8.55 0.56 5.90
N VAL A 46 -8.53 -0.71 5.49
CA VAL A 46 -7.32 -1.32 4.92
C VAL A 46 -6.89 -0.56 3.67
N GLY A 47 -5.60 -0.24 3.57
CA GLY A 47 -5.02 0.55 2.48
C GLY A 47 -5.29 2.05 2.53
N ARG A 48 -6.10 2.55 3.50
CA ARG A 48 -6.34 3.99 3.73
C ARG A 48 -5.35 4.54 4.77
N SER A 49 -5.10 5.85 4.72
CA SER A 49 -4.26 6.48 5.74
C SER A 49 -4.90 6.46 7.13
N ASP A 50 -4.07 6.34 8.17
CA ASP A 50 -4.55 6.35 9.56
C ASP A 50 -5.28 7.65 9.92
N ALA A 51 -4.82 8.79 9.39
CA ALA A 51 -5.46 10.08 9.62
C ALA A 51 -6.93 10.08 9.16
N VAL A 52 -7.19 9.56 7.96
CA VAL A 52 -8.57 9.45 7.42
C VAL A 52 -9.45 8.59 8.32
N MET A 53 -8.97 7.42 8.75
CA MET A 53 -9.73 6.56 9.67
C MET A 53 -10.03 7.25 10.99
N ILE A 54 -9.00 7.89 11.57
CA ILE A 54 -9.13 8.55 12.88
C ILE A 54 -10.08 9.74 12.81
N ASP A 55 -10.03 10.51 11.72
CA ASP A 55 -10.94 11.64 11.52
C ASP A 55 -12.40 11.15 11.35
N GLU A 56 -12.64 10.16 10.50
CA GLU A 56 -13.99 9.65 10.24
C GLU A 56 -14.61 8.95 11.46
N ILE A 57 -13.85 8.06 12.13
CA ILE A 57 -14.35 7.37 13.33
C ILE A 57 -14.42 8.34 14.52
N GLY A 58 -13.40 9.17 14.70
CA GLY A 58 -13.37 10.16 15.78
C GLY A 58 -14.54 11.13 15.69
N ALA A 59 -14.87 11.61 14.49
CA ALA A 59 -16.05 12.47 14.29
C ALA A 59 -17.35 11.76 14.63
N ARG A 60 -17.52 10.49 14.24
CA ARG A 60 -18.70 9.67 14.59
C ARG A 60 -18.88 9.50 16.11
N HIS A 61 -17.79 9.49 16.87
CA HIS A 61 -17.77 9.33 18.33
C HIS A 61 -17.59 10.66 19.09
N GLY A 62 -17.62 11.80 18.41
CA GLY A 62 -17.54 13.13 19.04
C GLY A 62 -16.15 13.49 19.57
N LEU A 63 -15.08 12.88 19.10
CA LEU A 63 -13.73 13.24 19.49
C LEU A 63 -13.37 14.65 18.96
N THR A 64 -12.79 15.47 19.81
CA THR A 64 -12.19 16.75 19.43
C THR A 64 -10.93 16.54 18.56
N ASP A 65 -10.48 17.57 17.85
CA ASP A 65 -9.24 17.52 17.05
C ASP A 65 -8.03 17.13 17.90
N GLY A 66 -7.95 17.63 19.13
CA GLY A 66 -6.87 17.28 20.05
C GLY A 66 -6.88 15.79 20.44
N GLN A 67 -8.08 15.23 20.67
CA GLN A 67 -8.22 13.80 20.97
C GLN A 67 -7.87 12.95 19.75
N ARG A 68 -8.30 13.35 18.54
CA ARG A 68 -7.94 12.65 17.29
C ARG A 68 -6.41 12.65 17.07
N SER A 69 -5.76 13.80 17.30
CA SER A 69 -4.30 13.91 17.25
C SER A 69 -3.62 12.99 18.26
N THR A 70 -4.19 12.83 19.47
CA THR A 70 -3.69 11.91 20.50
C THR A 70 -3.79 10.46 20.03
N VAL A 71 -4.93 10.06 19.45
CA VAL A 71 -5.12 8.70 18.91
C VAL A 71 -4.11 8.41 17.79
N LEU A 72 -3.89 9.37 16.88
CA LEU A 72 -2.92 9.23 15.79
C LEU A 72 -1.49 9.02 16.31
N ASN A 73 -1.07 9.85 17.26
CA ASN A 73 0.27 9.77 17.86
C ASN A 73 0.45 8.46 18.64
N GLU A 74 -0.56 8.03 19.38
CA GLU A 74 -0.51 6.78 20.14
C GLU A 74 -0.42 5.57 19.20
N LYS A 75 -1.24 5.54 18.13
CA LYS A 75 -1.16 4.49 17.11
C LYS A 75 0.23 4.42 16.48
N ALA A 76 0.80 5.58 16.11
CA ALA A 76 2.14 5.65 15.54
C ALA A 76 3.19 5.10 16.51
N ARG A 77 3.13 5.51 17.79
CA ARG A 77 4.04 5.04 18.84
C ARG A 77 4.00 3.52 19.02
N ILE A 78 2.81 2.93 19.07
CA ILE A 78 2.64 1.47 19.22
C ILE A 78 3.23 0.74 18.01
N TYR A 79 2.88 1.21 16.80
CA TYR A 79 3.39 0.64 15.56
C TYR A 79 4.93 0.65 15.52
N GLU A 80 5.55 1.80 15.85
CA GLU A 80 7.01 1.96 15.87
C GLU A 80 7.72 1.05 16.88
N GLN A 81 7.10 0.79 18.02
CA GLN A 81 7.66 -0.11 19.05
C GLN A 81 7.68 -1.57 18.60
N GLU A 82 6.73 -1.98 17.76
CA GLU A 82 6.50 -3.37 17.36
C GLU A 82 6.88 -3.66 15.89
N GLU A 83 7.21 -2.64 15.08
CA GLU A 83 7.50 -2.78 13.64
C GLU A 83 8.61 -3.79 13.31
N HIS A 84 9.51 -4.08 14.28
CA HIS A 84 10.58 -5.05 14.09
C HIS A 84 10.06 -6.50 13.91
N GLY A 85 8.86 -6.79 14.42
CA GLY A 85 8.21 -8.10 14.31
C GLY A 85 7.45 -8.31 12.98
N ILE A 86 7.33 -7.31 12.13
CA ILE A 86 6.58 -7.40 10.88
C ILE A 86 7.24 -8.41 9.94
N LYS A 87 6.46 -9.38 9.48
CA LYS A 87 6.91 -10.42 8.54
C LYS A 87 7.03 -9.86 7.13
N ILE A 88 7.91 -10.45 6.35
CA ILE A 88 8.00 -10.21 4.91
C ILE A 88 6.93 -11.06 4.21
N VAL A 89 6.27 -10.51 3.21
CA VAL A 89 5.35 -11.30 2.38
C VAL A 89 6.18 -12.35 1.62
N PRO A 90 5.81 -13.65 1.69
CA PRO A 90 6.59 -14.70 1.07
C PRO A 90 6.84 -14.46 -0.42
N GLY A 91 8.11 -14.54 -0.84
CA GLY A 91 8.52 -14.36 -2.23
C GLY A 91 8.63 -12.90 -2.71
N ALA A 92 8.22 -11.92 -1.89
CA ALA A 92 8.22 -10.50 -2.29
C ALA A 92 9.64 -9.97 -2.60
N ILE A 93 10.60 -10.23 -1.72
CA ILE A 93 11.97 -9.72 -1.90
C ILE A 93 12.68 -10.37 -3.08
N GLU A 94 12.49 -11.67 -3.28
CA GLU A 94 13.00 -12.41 -4.43
C GLU A 94 12.41 -11.86 -5.73
N PHE A 95 11.12 -11.55 -5.73
CA PHE A 95 10.46 -10.95 -6.88
C PHE A 95 10.95 -9.53 -7.16
N VAL A 96 11.09 -8.66 -6.14
CA VAL A 96 11.65 -7.30 -6.28
C VAL A 96 13.06 -7.36 -6.88
N ARG A 97 13.93 -8.26 -6.40
CA ARG A 97 15.29 -8.41 -6.93
C ARG A 97 15.32 -8.93 -8.36
N TRP A 98 14.41 -9.84 -8.70
CA TRP A 98 14.24 -10.30 -10.08
C TRP A 98 13.71 -9.17 -10.98
N ALA A 99 12.68 -8.47 -10.54
CA ALA A 99 12.07 -7.37 -11.28
C ALA A 99 13.05 -6.24 -11.58
N ALA A 100 13.96 -5.92 -10.63
CA ALA A 100 15.01 -4.91 -10.81
C ALA A 100 15.99 -5.21 -11.95
N GLN A 101 16.08 -6.45 -12.41
CA GLN A 101 16.92 -6.84 -13.55
C GLN A 101 16.21 -6.63 -14.90
N HIS A 102 14.90 -6.40 -14.90
CA HIS A 102 14.08 -6.37 -16.12
C HIS A 102 13.28 -5.07 -16.27
N TYR A 103 12.97 -4.39 -15.17
CA TYR A 103 12.12 -3.21 -15.11
C TYR A 103 12.72 -2.14 -14.21
N ARG A 104 12.33 -0.90 -14.43
CA ARG A 104 12.53 0.18 -13.47
C ARG A 104 11.58 -0.04 -12.30
N LEU A 105 12.03 0.15 -11.07
CA LEU A 105 11.19 -0.07 -9.89
C LEU A 105 10.84 1.23 -9.20
N ALA A 106 9.60 1.31 -8.72
CA ALA A 106 9.15 2.39 -7.85
C ALA A 106 8.27 1.85 -6.73
N LEU A 107 8.11 2.66 -5.68
CA LEU A 107 7.25 2.37 -4.54
C LEU A 107 6.24 3.50 -4.36
N ALA A 108 4.96 3.14 -4.08
CA ALA A 108 3.89 4.07 -3.78
C ALA A 108 3.07 3.57 -2.59
N THR A 109 3.24 4.16 -1.40
CA THR A 109 2.67 3.66 -0.15
C THR A 109 1.88 4.71 0.63
N SER A 110 0.84 4.27 1.35
CA SER A 110 0.13 5.08 2.35
C SER A 110 0.88 5.19 3.69
N ALA A 111 2.11 4.72 3.77
CA ALA A 111 2.96 4.89 4.95
C ALA A 111 3.54 6.31 5.04
N THR A 112 3.99 6.68 6.24
CA THR A 112 4.74 7.92 6.45
C THR A 112 6.16 7.81 5.83
N PRO A 113 6.83 8.95 5.52
CA PRO A 113 8.22 8.95 5.04
C PRO A 113 9.17 8.17 5.96
N ARG A 114 8.96 8.26 7.28
CA ARG A 114 9.74 7.52 8.27
C ARG A 114 9.55 6.02 8.10
N ASN A 115 8.31 5.55 8.11
CA ASN A 115 8.01 4.11 8.05
C ASN A 115 8.47 3.51 6.72
N ARG A 116 8.23 4.20 5.59
CA ARG A 116 8.76 3.80 4.29
C ARG A 116 10.28 3.61 4.33
N THR A 117 11.00 4.61 4.85
CA THR A 117 12.47 4.57 4.89
C THR A 117 12.97 3.45 5.80
N ALA A 118 12.41 3.31 7.00
CA ALA A 118 12.75 2.25 7.94
C ALA A 118 12.52 0.85 7.33
N THR A 119 11.36 0.64 6.70
CA THR A 119 11.01 -0.63 6.05
C THR A 119 11.95 -0.98 4.91
N LEU A 120 12.18 -0.07 3.96
CA LEU A 120 13.05 -0.35 2.81
C LEU A 120 14.50 -0.64 3.23
N ASN A 121 15.01 0.07 4.25
CA ASN A 121 16.34 -0.17 4.80
C ASN A 121 16.41 -1.54 5.50
N ARG A 122 15.42 -1.89 6.31
CA ARG A 122 15.32 -3.20 6.99
C ARG A 122 15.29 -4.35 5.98
N LEU A 123 14.59 -4.18 4.85
CA LEU A 123 14.49 -5.17 3.79
C LEU A 123 15.76 -5.24 2.91
N GLY A 124 16.66 -4.25 2.99
CA GLY A 124 17.87 -4.18 2.18
C GLY A 124 17.60 -4.03 0.68
N ILE A 125 16.52 -3.30 0.32
CA ILE A 125 16.08 -3.11 -1.06
C ILE A 125 15.91 -1.63 -1.45
N ALA A 126 16.21 -0.69 -0.56
CA ALA A 126 16.01 0.74 -0.79
C ALA A 126 16.67 1.24 -2.09
N ASN A 127 17.86 0.74 -2.39
CA ASN A 127 18.64 1.09 -3.59
C ASN A 127 18.12 0.49 -4.90
N LEU A 128 17.13 -0.39 -4.85
CA LEU A 128 16.51 -0.98 -6.04
C LEU A 128 15.38 -0.11 -6.60
N PHE A 129 14.86 0.82 -5.81
CA PHE A 129 13.78 1.71 -6.22
C PHE A 129 14.34 3.03 -6.76
N GLU A 130 14.03 3.33 -8.01
CA GLU A 130 14.44 4.58 -8.67
C GLU A 130 13.62 5.78 -8.20
N ALA A 131 12.34 5.53 -7.86
CA ALA A 131 11.43 6.54 -7.34
C ALA A 131 10.57 5.96 -6.21
N THR A 132 10.23 6.81 -5.25
CA THR A 132 9.27 6.46 -4.18
C THR A 132 8.28 7.60 -4.00
N ALA A 133 7.04 7.29 -3.59
CA ALA A 133 6.05 8.25 -3.13
C ALA A 133 5.38 7.72 -1.86
N ASP A 134 5.13 8.59 -0.90
CA ASP A 134 4.50 8.30 0.38
C ASP A 134 3.50 9.40 0.79
N LEU A 135 2.92 9.32 1.99
CA LEU A 135 1.96 10.32 2.48
C LEU A 135 2.52 11.74 2.56
N GLY A 136 3.83 11.93 2.64
CA GLY A 136 4.44 13.25 2.63
C GLY A 136 4.48 13.92 1.26
N ASP A 137 4.21 13.15 0.20
CA ASP A 137 4.29 13.60 -1.20
C ASP A 137 2.93 13.94 -1.81
N VAL A 138 1.82 13.71 -1.09
CA VAL A 138 0.46 13.86 -1.62
C VAL A 138 -0.42 14.67 -0.69
N SER A 139 -1.36 15.38 -1.27
CA SER A 139 -2.40 16.11 -0.54
C SER A 139 -3.63 15.23 -0.26
N GLU A 140 -3.94 14.32 -1.17
CA GLU A 140 -5.05 13.39 -1.06
C GLU A 140 -4.54 11.94 -1.07
N PRO A 141 -4.77 11.18 0.03
CA PRO A 141 -4.37 9.78 0.10
C PRO A 141 -5.23 8.88 -0.80
N LYS A 142 -4.79 7.61 -0.99
CA LYS A 142 -5.59 6.59 -1.66
C LYS A 142 -7.04 6.58 -1.11
N PRO A 143 -8.07 6.54 -1.94
CA PRO A 143 -8.09 6.15 -3.36
C PRO A 143 -7.93 7.31 -4.36
N SER A 144 -7.40 8.49 -3.98
CA SER A 144 -6.95 9.49 -4.95
C SER A 144 -5.85 8.92 -5.83
N PRO A 145 -5.80 9.25 -7.14
CA PRO A 145 -4.73 8.79 -8.03
C PRO A 145 -3.38 9.46 -7.76
N GLU A 146 -3.34 10.49 -6.91
CA GLU A 146 -2.22 11.41 -6.76
C GLU A 146 -0.89 10.70 -6.49
N ILE A 147 -0.88 9.68 -5.63
CA ILE A 147 0.35 8.97 -5.29
C ILE A 147 0.96 8.21 -6.47
N TYR A 148 0.12 7.58 -7.30
CA TYR A 148 0.59 6.87 -8.49
C TYR A 148 0.96 7.84 -9.61
N LEU A 149 0.26 8.95 -9.77
CA LEU A 149 0.65 10.02 -10.69
C LEU A 149 1.98 10.64 -10.29
N THR A 150 2.19 10.88 -8.99
CA THR A 150 3.45 11.41 -8.45
C THR A 150 4.62 10.48 -8.75
N VAL A 151 4.48 9.19 -8.45
CA VAL A 151 5.59 8.25 -8.65
C VAL A 151 5.88 7.98 -10.12
N THR A 152 4.86 7.92 -10.98
CA THR A 152 5.06 7.75 -12.43
C THR A 152 5.68 8.99 -13.07
N ALA A 153 5.34 10.20 -12.59
CA ALA A 153 5.99 11.44 -13.01
C ALA A 153 7.47 11.47 -12.59
N ARG A 154 7.83 11.01 -11.39
CA ARG A 154 9.24 10.87 -10.94
C ARG A 154 10.02 9.91 -11.83
N LEU A 155 9.38 8.88 -12.36
CA LEU A 155 9.97 7.97 -13.34
C LEU A 155 10.02 8.57 -14.76
N ALA A 156 9.42 9.72 -15.01
CA ALA A 156 9.21 10.29 -16.36
C ALA A 156 8.52 9.30 -17.32
N LEU A 157 7.54 8.51 -16.80
CA LEU A 157 6.74 7.53 -17.55
C LEU A 157 5.26 7.93 -17.56
N GLN A 158 4.56 7.49 -18.61
CA GLN A 158 3.10 7.54 -18.61
C GLN A 158 2.57 6.44 -17.67
N PRO A 159 1.48 6.68 -16.90
CA PRO A 159 0.89 5.66 -16.02
C PRO A 159 0.61 4.33 -16.73
N SER A 160 0.17 4.38 -17.99
CA SER A 160 -0.09 3.17 -18.81
C SER A 160 1.17 2.36 -19.19
N GLN A 161 2.36 2.83 -18.84
CA GLN A 161 3.63 2.10 -18.99
C GLN A 161 4.08 1.46 -17.66
N CYS A 162 3.26 1.58 -16.62
CA CYS A 162 3.55 1.08 -15.27
C CYS A 162 2.56 -0.01 -14.88
N LEU A 163 3.09 -1.12 -14.37
CA LEU A 163 2.33 -2.15 -13.66
C LEU A 163 2.39 -1.83 -12.17
N VAL A 164 1.24 -1.68 -11.55
CA VAL A 164 1.13 -1.55 -10.09
C VAL A 164 0.88 -2.92 -9.48
N VAL A 165 1.60 -3.24 -8.39
CA VAL A 165 1.39 -4.42 -7.55
C VAL A 165 0.77 -3.94 -6.24
N GLU A 166 -0.45 -4.39 -5.97
CA GLU A 166 -1.31 -3.95 -4.85
C GLU A 166 -2.01 -5.13 -4.19
N ASP A 167 -2.58 -4.92 -2.99
CA ASP A 167 -3.42 -5.92 -2.29
C ASP A 167 -4.72 -5.33 -1.73
N ALA A 168 -4.85 -4.00 -1.70
CA ALA A 168 -5.97 -3.29 -1.09
C ALA A 168 -6.91 -2.65 -2.13
N LEU A 169 -8.22 -2.65 -1.86
CA LEU A 169 -9.24 -2.08 -2.77
C LEU A 169 -8.98 -0.60 -3.07
N THR A 170 -8.59 0.18 -2.06
CA THR A 170 -8.32 1.61 -2.21
C THR A 170 -7.08 1.87 -3.06
N GLY A 171 -6.06 1.01 -2.97
CA GLY A 171 -4.87 1.11 -3.78
C GLY A 171 -5.12 0.70 -5.22
N VAL A 172 -5.87 -0.37 -5.46
CA VAL A 172 -6.32 -0.77 -6.81
C VAL A 172 -7.09 0.37 -7.47
N LEU A 173 -8.11 0.94 -6.77
CA LEU A 173 -8.87 2.10 -7.28
C LEU A 173 -7.97 3.30 -7.60
N SER A 174 -7.02 3.61 -6.72
CA SER A 174 -6.08 4.72 -6.91
C SER A 174 -5.23 4.53 -8.17
N ALA A 175 -4.64 3.35 -8.34
CA ALA A 175 -3.81 3.01 -9.49
C ALA A 175 -4.61 3.01 -10.82
N LYS A 176 -5.83 2.47 -10.79
CA LYS A 176 -6.73 2.49 -11.97
C LYS A 176 -7.15 3.90 -12.36
N ARG A 177 -7.47 4.75 -11.39
CA ARG A 177 -7.78 6.16 -11.63
C ARG A 177 -6.58 6.94 -12.18
N ALA A 178 -5.37 6.56 -11.81
CA ALA A 178 -4.15 7.10 -12.40
C ALA A 178 -3.91 6.63 -13.84
N GLY A 179 -4.57 5.56 -14.29
CA GLY A 179 -4.40 4.97 -15.62
C GLY A 179 -3.31 3.91 -15.70
N CYS A 180 -2.91 3.35 -14.57
CA CYS A 180 -1.96 2.23 -14.52
C CYS A 180 -2.63 0.88 -14.83
N CYS A 181 -1.82 -0.08 -15.25
CA CYS A 181 -2.16 -1.50 -15.19
C CYS A 181 -1.99 -1.99 -13.76
N VAL A 182 -2.89 -2.84 -13.26
CA VAL A 182 -2.88 -3.29 -11.87
C VAL A 182 -2.96 -4.79 -11.77
N SER A 183 -1.97 -5.39 -11.09
CA SER A 183 -1.99 -6.78 -10.62
C SER A 183 -2.18 -6.81 -9.12
N ALA A 184 -3.23 -7.46 -8.64
CA ALA A 184 -3.57 -7.47 -7.22
C ALA A 184 -3.30 -8.82 -6.56
N LEU A 185 -2.61 -8.79 -5.42
CA LEU A 185 -2.29 -9.94 -4.58
C LEU A 185 -3.51 -10.31 -3.72
N ILE A 186 -3.95 -11.57 -3.83
CA ILE A 186 -5.06 -12.09 -3.01
C ILE A 186 -4.54 -12.35 -1.60
N ARG A 187 -4.93 -11.50 -0.64
CA ARG A 187 -4.60 -11.64 0.79
C ARG A 187 -5.79 -11.22 1.66
N THR A 188 -5.87 -9.94 1.98
CA THR A 188 -6.93 -9.36 2.83
C THR A 188 -8.29 -9.35 2.13
N PHE A 189 -8.28 -9.17 0.80
CA PHE A 189 -9.48 -9.12 -0.03
C PHE A 189 -9.55 -10.32 -0.97
N ALA A 190 -10.77 -10.79 -1.25
CA ALA A 190 -11.01 -11.88 -2.18
C ALA A 190 -10.83 -11.42 -3.65
N ALA A 191 -10.65 -12.38 -4.54
CA ALA A 191 -10.41 -12.14 -5.96
C ALA A 191 -11.50 -11.28 -6.63
N ASP A 192 -12.77 -11.55 -6.34
CA ASP A 192 -13.92 -10.83 -6.88
C ASP A 192 -14.00 -9.38 -6.36
N GLU A 193 -13.62 -9.12 -5.11
CA GLU A 193 -13.52 -7.79 -4.54
C GLU A 193 -12.44 -6.96 -5.27
N LEU A 194 -11.25 -7.55 -5.48
CA LEU A 194 -10.12 -6.88 -6.17
C LEU A 194 -10.42 -6.63 -7.65
N LEU A 195 -11.02 -7.60 -8.34
CA LEU A 195 -11.49 -7.42 -9.72
C LEU A 195 -12.61 -6.36 -9.80
N GLY A 196 -13.53 -6.36 -8.85
CA GLY A 196 -14.59 -5.35 -8.73
C GLY A 196 -14.05 -3.93 -8.49
N ALA A 197 -12.91 -3.80 -7.82
CA ALA A 197 -12.18 -2.53 -7.67
C ALA A 197 -11.42 -2.11 -8.95
N GLY A 198 -11.34 -2.99 -9.96
CA GLY A 198 -10.76 -2.71 -11.26
C GLY A 198 -9.35 -3.29 -11.49
N ALA A 199 -8.89 -4.23 -10.66
CA ALA A 199 -7.65 -4.94 -10.95
C ALA A 199 -7.72 -5.61 -12.33
N ASP A 200 -6.66 -5.49 -13.13
CA ASP A 200 -6.58 -6.12 -14.44
C ASP A 200 -6.25 -7.61 -14.29
N PHE A 201 -5.46 -7.96 -13.25
CA PHE A 201 -5.06 -9.32 -12.91
C PHE A 201 -5.06 -9.50 -11.41
N ILE A 202 -5.18 -10.77 -11.00
CA ILE A 202 -5.01 -11.21 -9.63
C ILE A 202 -3.96 -12.33 -9.58
N PHE A 203 -3.24 -12.41 -8.47
CA PHE A 203 -2.28 -13.48 -8.22
C PHE A 203 -2.29 -13.87 -6.74
N GLU A 204 -1.93 -15.12 -6.45
CA GLU A 204 -1.94 -15.68 -5.09
C GLU A 204 -0.57 -15.57 -4.42
N ASP A 205 0.51 -15.60 -5.20
CA ASP A 205 1.89 -15.50 -4.73
C ASP A 205 2.81 -14.90 -5.80
N PHE A 206 3.96 -14.41 -5.39
CA PHE A 206 4.95 -13.79 -6.28
C PHE A 206 5.57 -14.78 -7.29
N GLN A 207 5.50 -16.09 -7.05
CA GLN A 207 5.96 -17.07 -8.03
C GLN A 207 4.97 -17.17 -9.19
N SER A 208 3.66 -17.10 -8.91
CA SER A 208 2.63 -17.09 -9.95
C SER A 208 2.70 -15.79 -10.76
N LEU A 209 2.89 -14.63 -10.12
CA LEU A 209 3.11 -13.36 -10.81
C LEU A 209 4.36 -13.41 -11.72
N LYS A 210 5.44 -14.03 -11.26
CA LYS A 210 6.66 -14.18 -12.05
C LYS A 210 6.49 -15.14 -13.24
N ARG A 211 5.73 -16.24 -13.05
CA ARG A 211 5.45 -17.23 -14.11
C ARG A 211 4.49 -16.71 -15.16
N SER A 212 3.62 -15.81 -14.79
CA SER A 212 2.84 -15.03 -15.76
C SER A 212 3.80 -14.09 -16.52
N ALA A 213 4.86 -14.68 -17.11
CA ALA A 213 5.97 -14.08 -17.87
C ALA A 213 5.54 -13.11 -18.98
N GLU A 214 4.35 -12.78 -18.96
CA GLU A 214 3.46 -12.10 -19.81
C GLU A 214 2.91 -10.83 -19.16
N ILE A 215 3.62 -10.30 -18.11
CA ILE A 215 3.40 -8.92 -17.64
C ILE A 215 3.35 -7.95 -18.85
N GLU A 216 4.05 -8.30 -19.93
CA GLU A 216 4.01 -7.54 -21.19
C GLU A 216 2.76 -7.81 -22.04
N ALA A 217 2.15 -8.98 -21.96
CA ALA A 217 1.01 -9.37 -22.82
C ALA A 217 -0.35 -8.89 -22.30
N TYR A 218 -0.43 -8.52 -21.02
CA TYR A 218 -1.69 -8.30 -20.34
C TYR A 218 -2.15 -6.84 -20.24
N CYS A 219 -1.26 -5.87 -20.44
CA CYS A 219 -1.63 -4.44 -20.38
C CYS A 219 -1.94 -3.85 -21.75
N ASN A 220 -2.70 -4.57 -22.55
CA ASN A 220 -3.14 -4.17 -23.91
C ASN A 220 -4.52 -3.55 -23.93
#